data_3aadb266873b286a3d1807d1581647be
#
_entry.id   3aadb266873b286a3d1807d1581647be
#
_cell.length_a   1.000
_cell.length_b   1.000
_cell.length_c   1.000
_cell.angle_alpha   90.00
_cell.angle_beta   90.00
_cell.angle_gamma   90.00
#
_symmetry.space_group_name_H-M   'P 1'
#
loop_
_entity.id
_entity.type
_entity.pdbx_description
1 polymer ?
#
loop_
_entity_poly.entity_id
_entity_poly.type
_entity_poly.pdbx_seq_one_letter_code
_entity_poly.pdbx_strand_id
1 'polypeptide(L)'
;MNRFAYRTTGLAIKTLSNLSKARIQLHGQDNIPGGPIVFVINHFTRLETVLMPYLINRVTGQTVWSLADAELFQGTLDAFLDSVGVVSTRNPDRDRLIVKTLLTGEASWIIFPEGGMVKNMKIVEKGRFMITWAAGKQPPHTGAATLALRTEFYRERLRRLSTSDPSETERIRRLFQLDALEPALNSQTSIVPVNITYYPVRARENILSDIARRLVDNLPERLIEELMTEGSMLLAGVDIDIRFGKPIPVHGCLQRLSIVRDIAAPSPIGFDDPIQSRQAIRREAVKLMERYMTAIYGMTTVNHDHLFASILRRIPGIRIRVDDLCRRVFLAAAELRSM
;
A
#
# COMPACT_ATOMS: atom_id res chain seq x y z
N MET A 1 14.22 -13.80 -4.05
CA MET A 1 14.41 -12.42 -4.56
C MET A 1 15.88 -12.23 -4.98
N ASN A 2 16.11 -11.73 -6.17
CA ASN A 2 17.48 -11.56 -6.69
C ASN A 2 17.96 -10.12 -6.35
N ARG A 3 18.99 -9.99 -5.49
CA ARG A 3 19.59 -8.68 -5.12
C ARG A 3 20.10 -7.90 -6.34
N PHE A 4 20.48 -8.60 -7.39
CA PHE A 4 20.94 -7.97 -8.63
C PHE A 4 19.77 -7.31 -9.39
N ALA A 5 18.63 -7.99 -9.51
CA ALA A 5 17.44 -7.41 -10.16
C ALA A 5 16.92 -6.18 -9.41
N TYR A 6 16.97 -6.19 -8.07
CA TYR A 6 16.60 -5.05 -7.24
C TYR A 6 17.55 -3.85 -7.45
N ARG A 7 18.86 -4.11 -7.61
CA ARG A 7 19.85 -3.07 -7.93
C ARG A 7 19.69 -2.50 -9.32
N THR A 8 19.40 -3.35 -10.33
CA THR A 8 19.18 -2.91 -11.73
C THR A 8 17.90 -2.11 -11.87
N THR A 9 16.82 -2.52 -11.19
CA THR A 9 15.58 -1.73 -11.11
C THR A 9 15.80 -0.40 -10.41
N GLY A 10 16.55 -0.39 -9.31
CA GLY A 10 16.95 0.83 -8.61
C GLY A 10 17.77 1.76 -9.49
N LEU A 11 18.67 1.23 -10.32
CA LEU A 11 19.44 2.00 -11.27
C LEU A 11 18.54 2.57 -12.38
N ALA A 12 17.62 1.78 -12.92
CA ALA A 12 16.65 2.23 -13.92
C ALA A 12 15.74 3.34 -13.39
N ILE A 13 15.21 3.18 -12.17
CA ILE A 13 14.39 4.21 -11.50
C ILE A 13 15.21 5.47 -11.21
N LYS A 14 16.45 5.33 -10.75
CA LYS A 14 17.36 6.45 -10.54
C LYS A 14 17.70 7.18 -11.83
N THR A 15 17.89 6.45 -12.92
CA THR A 15 18.12 7.03 -14.25
C THR A 15 16.88 7.75 -14.74
N LEU A 16 15.69 7.15 -14.59
CA LEU A 16 14.41 7.80 -14.92
C LEU A 16 14.18 9.03 -14.05
N SER A 17 14.48 8.98 -12.75
CA SER A 17 14.33 10.16 -11.86
C SER A 17 15.35 11.28 -12.18
N ASN A 18 16.54 10.94 -12.65
CA ASN A 18 17.54 11.91 -13.08
C ASN A 18 17.22 12.53 -14.46
N LEU A 19 16.56 11.78 -15.34
CA LEU A 19 16.06 12.26 -16.63
C LEU A 19 14.72 13.00 -16.51
N SER A 20 13.95 12.72 -15.44
CA SER A 20 12.68 13.35 -15.17
C SER A 20 12.88 14.70 -14.49
N LYS A 21 12.09 15.69 -14.87
CA LYS A 21 11.97 16.95 -14.13
C LYS A 21 11.11 16.80 -12.87
N ALA A 22 10.66 15.58 -12.54
CA ALA A 22 9.81 15.28 -11.40
C ALA A 22 10.59 15.39 -10.10
N ARG A 23 10.02 16.05 -9.11
CA ARG A 23 10.53 16.09 -7.74
C ARG A 23 9.79 15.08 -6.91
N ILE A 24 10.53 14.14 -6.31
CA ILE A 24 9.97 13.21 -5.34
C ILE A 24 10.35 13.71 -3.94
N GLN A 25 9.33 14.08 -3.16
CA GLN A 25 9.51 14.55 -1.79
C GLN A 25 8.97 13.48 -0.81
N LEU A 26 9.81 13.11 0.16
CA LEU A 26 9.46 12.15 1.20
C LEU A 26 9.27 12.88 2.52
N HIS A 27 8.17 12.59 3.22
CA HIS A 27 7.84 13.21 4.50
C HIS A 27 7.50 12.13 5.54
N GLY A 28 7.90 12.35 6.79
CA GLY A 28 7.55 11.47 7.90
C GLY A 28 8.28 10.13 7.88
N GLN A 29 9.48 10.05 7.31
CA GLN A 29 10.29 8.82 7.30
C GLN A 29 10.59 8.33 8.73
N ASP A 30 10.70 9.25 9.69
CA ASP A 30 10.92 8.93 11.10
C ASP A 30 9.73 8.20 11.76
N ASN A 31 8.57 8.19 11.11
CA ASN A 31 7.42 7.40 11.54
C ASN A 31 7.55 5.92 11.20
N ILE A 32 8.52 5.50 10.38
CA ILE A 32 8.66 4.11 9.98
C ILE A 32 9.34 3.34 11.12
N PRO A 33 8.63 2.42 11.80
CA PRO A 33 9.21 1.67 12.91
C PRO A 33 10.19 0.60 12.42
N GLY A 34 11.01 0.09 13.32
CA GLY A 34 11.73 -1.17 13.07
C GLY A 34 10.77 -2.37 13.06
N GLY A 35 11.20 -3.45 12.40
CA GLY A 35 10.46 -4.72 12.35
C GLY A 35 9.55 -4.89 11.13
N PRO A 36 8.68 -5.91 11.14
CA PRO A 36 7.81 -6.25 10.01
C PRO A 36 6.66 -5.25 9.85
N ILE A 37 6.51 -4.71 8.65
CA ILE A 37 5.55 -3.65 8.35
C ILE A 37 4.64 -4.03 7.19
N VAL A 38 3.36 -3.68 7.32
CA VAL A 38 2.44 -3.61 6.19
C VAL A 38 2.24 -2.14 5.84
N PHE A 39 2.86 -1.69 4.75
CA PHE A 39 2.63 -0.37 4.18
C PHE A 39 1.31 -0.39 3.42
N VAL A 40 0.40 0.48 3.80
CA VAL A 40 -0.91 0.60 3.15
C VAL A 40 -0.93 1.93 2.41
N ILE A 41 -1.02 1.87 1.08
CA ILE A 41 -0.76 3.00 0.19
C ILE A 41 -1.97 3.23 -0.70
N ASN A 42 -2.37 4.48 -0.93
CA ASN A 42 -3.36 4.81 -1.95
C ASN A 42 -2.81 4.54 -3.36
N HIS A 43 -3.69 4.18 -4.30
CA HIS A 43 -3.31 3.68 -5.62
C HIS A 43 -3.94 4.51 -6.74
N PHE A 44 -3.14 5.35 -7.38
CA PHE A 44 -3.58 6.19 -8.50
C PHE A 44 -3.00 5.73 -9.83
N THR A 45 -1.77 5.17 -9.80
CA THR A 45 -1.02 4.78 -10.99
C THR A 45 -0.36 3.41 -10.80
N ARG A 46 -0.04 2.71 -11.88
CA ARG A 46 0.72 1.44 -11.81
C ARG A 46 2.18 1.64 -11.42
N LEU A 47 2.69 2.84 -11.66
CA LEU A 47 4.05 3.23 -11.30
C LEU A 47 4.36 2.98 -9.82
N GLU A 48 3.39 3.17 -8.94
CA GLU A 48 3.53 2.99 -7.49
C GLU A 48 3.92 1.56 -7.12
N THR A 49 3.47 0.57 -7.90
CA THR A 49 3.79 -0.85 -7.68
C THR A 49 5.29 -1.13 -7.79
N VAL A 50 6.00 -0.38 -8.63
CA VAL A 50 7.46 -0.53 -8.84
C VAL A 50 8.25 0.51 -8.05
N LEU A 51 7.77 1.75 -8.01
CA LEU A 51 8.45 2.88 -7.37
C LEU A 51 8.49 2.73 -5.84
N MET A 52 7.39 2.34 -5.23
CA MET A 52 7.29 2.32 -3.76
C MET A 52 8.16 1.26 -3.09
N PRO A 53 8.27 0.01 -3.58
CA PRO A 53 9.21 -0.94 -3.01
C PRO A 53 10.65 -0.43 -3.02
N TYR A 54 11.07 0.20 -4.12
CA TYR A 54 12.41 0.79 -4.23
C TYR A 54 12.62 1.94 -3.23
N LEU A 55 11.69 2.90 -3.14
CA LEU A 55 11.81 4.05 -2.25
C LEU A 55 11.81 3.62 -0.78
N ILE A 56 10.93 2.72 -0.39
CA ILE A 56 10.87 2.23 1.00
C ILE A 56 12.14 1.44 1.34
N ASN A 57 12.61 0.58 0.45
CA ASN A 57 13.89 -0.11 0.66
C ASN A 57 15.06 0.87 0.81
N ARG A 58 15.10 1.93 0.00
CA ARG A 58 16.14 2.96 0.09
C ARG A 58 16.13 3.70 1.43
N VAL A 59 14.94 3.95 1.99
CA VAL A 59 14.78 4.65 3.27
C VAL A 59 15.05 3.73 4.45
N THR A 60 14.59 2.49 4.40
CA THR A 60 14.58 1.57 5.54
C THR A 60 15.70 0.53 5.52
N GLY A 61 16.29 0.27 4.36
CA GLY A 61 17.19 -0.88 4.14
C GLY A 61 16.48 -2.25 4.16
N GLN A 62 15.17 -2.29 4.42
CA GLN A 62 14.40 -3.53 4.50
C GLN A 62 14.02 -4.06 3.12
N THR A 63 13.87 -5.38 3.02
CA THR A 63 13.25 -6.02 1.86
C THR A 63 11.76 -5.69 1.86
N VAL A 64 11.25 -5.23 0.73
CA VAL A 64 9.84 -4.84 0.59
C VAL A 64 9.24 -5.56 -0.60
N TRP A 65 8.13 -6.25 -0.38
CA TRP A 65 7.38 -6.93 -1.42
C TRP A 65 6.05 -6.22 -1.64
N SER A 66 5.46 -6.39 -2.81
CA SER A 66 4.17 -5.79 -3.14
C SER A 66 3.23 -6.80 -3.79
N LEU A 67 1.92 -6.55 -3.66
CA LEU A 67 0.90 -7.28 -4.41
C LEU A 67 0.57 -6.52 -5.68
N ALA A 68 0.45 -7.26 -6.79
CA ALA A 68 0.00 -6.71 -8.06
C ALA A 68 -1.04 -7.61 -8.72
N ASP A 69 -1.88 -7.02 -9.58
CA ASP A 69 -2.87 -7.75 -10.34
C ASP A 69 -2.20 -8.84 -11.21
N ALA A 70 -2.86 -9.98 -11.30
CA ALA A 70 -2.38 -11.10 -12.09
C ALA A 70 -2.24 -10.78 -13.59
N GLU A 71 -2.98 -9.79 -14.10
CA GLU A 71 -2.84 -9.33 -15.49
C GLU A 71 -1.46 -8.74 -15.80
N LEU A 72 -0.71 -8.30 -14.78
CA LEU A 72 0.67 -7.81 -14.94
C LEU A 72 1.68 -8.94 -15.14
N PHE A 73 1.33 -10.17 -14.74
CA PHE A 73 2.21 -11.35 -14.82
C PHE A 73 2.02 -12.06 -16.16
N GLN A 74 2.36 -11.40 -17.26
CA GLN A 74 2.31 -11.95 -18.61
C GLN A 74 3.64 -11.73 -19.35
N GLY A 75 4.13 -12.79 -20.02
CA GLY A 75 5.33 -12.73 -20.85
C GLY A 75 6.62 -12.47 -20.08
N THR A 76 7.47 -11.62 -20.60
CA THR A 76 8.80 -11.33 -20.01
C THR A 76 8.76 -10.53 -18.72
N LEU A 77 7.62 -9.88 -18.42
CA LEU A 77 7.42 -9.12 -17.19
C LEU A 77 7.27 -10.01 -15.96
N ASP A 78 6.77 -11.23 -16.09
CA ASP A 78 6.57 -12.18 -15.00
C ASP A 78 7.87 -12.42 -14.22
N ALA A 79 8.91 -12.88 -14.91
CA ALA A 79 10.22 -13.11 -14.30
C ALA A 79 10.85 -11.85 -13.68
N PHE A 80 10.60 -10.67 -14.27
CA PHE A 80 11.08 -9.40 -13.75
C PHE A 80 10.33 -9.04 -12.45
N LEU A 81 9.00 -9.10 -12.44
CA LEU A 81 8.18 -8.78 -11.26
C LEU A 81 8.51 -9.70 -10.08
N ASP A 82 8.62 -11.00 -10.33
CA ASP A 82 9.06 -11.96 -9.30
C ASP A 82 10.45 -11.62 -8.74
N SER A 83 11.37 -11.20 -9.62
CA SER A 83 12.74 -10.87 -9.23
C SER A 83 12.82 -9.65 -8.30
N VAL A 84 11.88 -8.71 -8.41
CA VAL A 84 11.80 -7.49 -7.58
C VAL A 84 10.85 -7.61 -6.39
N GLY A 85 10.28 -8.80 -6.16
CA GLY A 85 9.42 -9.07 -5.01
C GLY A 85 7.97 -8.62 -5.19
N VAL A 86 7.48 -8.59 -6.43
CA VAL A 86 6.06 -8.40 -6.71
C VAL A 86 5.39 -9.77 -6.78
N VAL A 87 4.31 -9.95 -6.03
CA VAL A 87 3.56 -11.22 -5.94
C VAL A 87 2.16 -11.04 -6.52
N SER A 88 1.75 -12.02 -7.34
CA SER A 88 0.42 -11.99 -7.96
C SER A 88 -0.70 -12.10 -6.93
N THR A 89 -1.76 -11.29 -7.08
CA THR A 89 -2.97 -11.39 -6.27
C THR A 89 -3.69 -12.73 -6.42
N ARG A 90 -3.43 -13.47 -7.50
CA ARG A 90 -3.98 -14.82 -7.75
C ARG A 90 -3.10 -15.96 -7.25
N ASN A 91 -1.92 -15.67 -6.66
CA ASN A 91 -1.10 -16.73 -6.09
C ASN A 91 -1.86 -17.40 -4.93
N PRO A 92 -2.08 -18.73 -4.97
CA PRO A 92 -2.88 -19.45 -3.95
C PRO A 92 -2.21 -19.41 -2.57
N ASP A 93 -0.89 -19.35 -2.51
CA ASP A 93 -0.12 -19.31 -1.26
C ASP A 93 0.20 -17.89 -0.79
N ARG A 94 -0.31 -16.87 -1.48
CA ARG A 94 -0.06 -15.45 -1.20
C ARG A 94 -0.23 -15.09 0.27
N ASP A 95 -1.37 -15.43 0.85
CA ASP A 95 -1.70 -15.05 2.24
C ASP A 95 -0.76 -15.72 3.25
N ARG A 96 -0.42 -17.00 3.01
CA ARG A 96 0.56 -17.74 3.83
C ARG A 96 1.95 -17.14 3.71
N LEU A 97 2.36 -16.77 2.50
CA LEU A 97 3.65 -16.14 2.22
C LEU A 97 3.77 -14.80 2.94
N ILE A 98 2.72 -13.97 2.92
CA ILE A 98 2.67 -12.69 3.63
C ILE A 98 2.84 -12.90 5.13
N VAL A 99 2.06 -13.80 5.71
CA VAL A 99 2.13 -14.09 7.16
C VAL A 99 3.51 -14.65 7.53
N LYS A 100 4.06 -15.59 6.75
CA LYS A 100 5.39 -16.16 6.96
C LYS A 100 6.46 -15.06 7.01
N THR A 101 6.53 -14.24 5.97
CA THR A 101 7.59 -13.22 5.84
C THR A 101 7.47 -12.10 6.86
N LEU A 102 6.25 -11.77 7.30
CA LEU A 102 6.02 -10.85 8.41
C LEU A 102 6.35 -11.49 9.77
N LEU A 103 6.17 -12.79 9.96
CA LEU A 103 6.59 -13.50 11.18
C LEU A 103 8.10 -13.55 11.30
N THR A 104 8.79 -13.85 10.21
CA THR A 104 10.26 -13.96 10.16
C THR A 104 10.98 -12.62 10.10
N GLY A 105 10.27 -11.55 9.72
CA GLY A 105 10.90 -10.26 9.41
C GLY A 105 11.66 -10.25 8.08
N GLU A 106 11.49 -11.29 7.25
CA GLU A 106 12.17 -11.42 5.95
C GLU A 106 11.80 -10.30 4.98
N ALA A 107 10.54 -9.88 4.99
CA ALA A 107 10.06 -8.80 4.14
C ALA A 107 8.90 -8.02 4.79
N SER A 108 8.87 -6.72 4.55
CA SER A 108 7.70 -5.87 4.72
C SER A 108 6.86 -5.88 3.44
N TRP A 109 5.58 -5.54 3.54
CA TRP A 109 4.65 -5.65 2.42
C TRP A 109 3.98 -4.34 2.06
N ILE A 110 3.79 -4.09 0.78
CA ILE A 110 2.96 -3.01 0.25
C ILE A 110 1.63 -3.61 -0.19
N ILE A 111 0.52 -3.04 0.32
CA ILE A 111 -0.83 -3.43 -0.05
C ILE A 111 -1.63 -2.17 -0.38
N PHE A 112 -2.29 -2.18 -1.52
CA PHE A 112 -3.19 -1.12 -1.98
C PHE A 112 -4.63 -1.45 -1.59
N PRO A 113 -5.20 -0.79 -0.56
CA PRO A 113 -6.48 -1.19 0.02
C PRO A 113 -7.66 -0.93 -0.90
N GLU A 114 -7.52 -0.06 -1.88
CA GLU A 114 -8.55 0.19 -2.89
C GLU A 114 -8.76 -1.01 -3.80
N GLY A 115 -7.76 -1.91 -3.92
CA GLY A 115 -7.81 -3.10 -4.77
C GLY A 115 -7.63 -2.81 -6.26
N GLY A 116 -7.32 -1.57 -6.63
CA GLY A 116 -7.02 -1.10 -7.98
C GLY A 116 -6.92 0.42 -8.04
N MET A 117 -6.60 0.97 -9.19
CA MET A 117 -6.38 2.40 -9.38
C MET A 117 -7.66 3.20 -9.17
N VAL A 118 -7.61 4.21 -8.30
CA VAL A 118 -8.72 5.10 -7.99
C VAL A 118 -8.79 6.21 -9.03
N LYS A 119 -9.76 6.12 -9.95
CA LYS A 119 -10.02 7.17 -10.96
C LYS A 119 -10.92 8.30 -10.45
N ASN A 120 -11.69 8.06 -9.39
CA ASN A 120 -12.63 9.04 -8.82
C ASN A 120 -12.26 9.32 -7.36
N MET A 121 -11.88 10.56 -7.07
CA MET A 121 -11.44 11.02 -5.74
C MET A 121 -12.59 11.16 -4.71
N LYS A 122 -13.84 10.88 -5.09
CA LYS A 122 -14.97 10.84 -4.15
C LYS A 122 -15.00 9.50 -3.42
N ILE A 123 -14.16 9.38 -2.41
CA ILE A 123 -13.93 8.14 -1.64
C ILE A 123 -14.72 8.06 -0.32
N VAL A 124 -15.39 9.14 0.08
CA VAL A 124 -16.23 9.16 1.30
C VAL A 124 -17.66 9.45 0.91
N GLU A 125 -18.58 8.53 1.24
CA GLU A 125 -20.01 8.67 1.07
C GLU A 125 -20.75 8.32 2.37
N LYS A 126 -21.61 9.23 2.82
CA LYS A 126 -22.38 9.03 4.07
C LYS A 126 -21.51 8.62 5.27
N GLY A 127 -20.29 9.20 5.36
CA GLY A 127 -19.34 8.91 6.45
C GLY A 127 -18.60 7.57 6.33
N ARG A 128 -18.67 6.86 5.21
CA ARG A 128 -17.97 5.61 4.96
C ARG A 128 -17.06 5.72 3.74
N PHE A 129 -15.95 5.02 3.77
CA PHE A 129 -15.09 4.88 2.59
C PHE A 129 -15.76 4.00 1.54
N MET A 130 -15.84 4.52 0.32
CA MET A 130 -16.44 3.83 -0.83
C MET A 130 -15.59 4.08 -2.07
N ILE A 131 -15.11 3.02 -2.68
CA ILE A 131 -14.33 3.08 -3.91
C ILE A 131 -15.25 2.85 -5.10
N THR A 132 -15.14 3.71 -6.12
CA THR A 132 -15.94 3.61 -7.34
C THR A 132 -15.19 2.81 -8.40
N TRP A 133 -15.79 1.71 -8.84
CA TRP A 133 -15.32 0.83 -9.90
C TRP A 133 -16.24 0.89 -11.11
N ALA A 134 -15.82 0.31 -12.23
CA ALA A 134 -16.67 0.15 -13.40
C ALA A 134 -17.97 -0.65 -13.10
N ALA A 135 -17.86 -1.63 -12.19
CA ALA A 135 -18.96 -2.51 -11.77
C ALA A 135 -19.83 -1.93 -10.62
N GLY A 136 -19.51 -0.71 -10.11
CA GLY A 136 -20.25 -0.10 -9.01
C GLY A 136 -19.33 0.42 -7.89
N LYS A 137 -19.92 0.58 -6.70
CA LYS A 137 -19.21 1.08 -5.51
C LYS A 137 -19.09 -0.01 -4.47
N GLN A 138 -17.89 -0.11 -3.87
CA GLN A 138 -17.64 -1.05 -2.78
C GLN A 138 -16.73 -0.40 -1.72
N PRO A 139 -16.78 -0.87 -0.46
CA PRO A 139 -15.82 -0.43 0.55
C PRO A 139 -14.40 -0.90 0.19
N PRO A 140 -13.36 -0.22 0.71
CA PRO A 140 -11.98 -0.70 0.57
C PRO A 140 -11.81 -2.11 1.11
N HIS A 141 -10.83 -2.83 0.58
CA HIS A 141 -10.52 -4.18 1.02
C HIS A 141 -9.90 -4.22 2.41
N THR A 142 -10.33 -5.13 3.24
CA THR A 142 -9.76 -5.37 4.59
C THR A 142 -8.54 -6.28 4.57
N GLY A 143 -8.06 -6.69 3.39
CA GLY A 143 -6.99 -7.68 3.24
C GLY A 143 -5.73 -7.34 4.03
N ALA A 144 -5.24 -6.11 3.93
CA ALA A 144 -4.06 -5.65 4.68
C ALA A 144 -4.25 -5.80 6.19
N ALA A 145 -5.38 -5.34 6.73
CA ALA A 145 -5.71 -5.47 8.15
C ALA A 145 -5.85 -6.94 8.57
N THR A 146 -6.52 -7.76 7.75
CA THR A 146 -6.74 -9.18 8.03
C THR A 146 -5.42 -9.94 8.10
N LEU A 147 -4.49 -9.70 7.16
CA LEU A 147 -3.19 -10.37 7.12
C LEU A 147 -2.29 -9.92 8.28
N ALA A 148 -2.28 -8.63 8.60
CA ALA A 148 -1.56 -8.11 9.75
C ALA A 148 -2.09 -8.70 11.08
N LEU A 149 -3.41 -8.75 11.27
CA LEU A 149 -4.04 -9.39 12.44
C LEU A 149 -3.73 -10.88 12.51
N ARG A 150 -3.75 -11.57 11.37
CA ARG A 150 -3.43 -13.00 11.28
C ARG A 150 -1.99 -13.28 11.64
N THR A 151 -1.06 -12.42 11.22
CA THR A 151 0.34 -12.49 11.61
C THR A 151 0.52 -12.34 13.12
N GLU A 152 -0.09 -11.31 13.72
CA GLU A 152 -0.02 -11.11 15.16
C GLU A 152 -0.74 -12.21 15.95
N PHE A 153 -1.82 -12.78 15.43
CA PHE A 153 -2.50 -13.93 16.04
C PHE A 153 -1.54 -15.14 16.18
N TYR A 154 -0.84 -15.51 15.11
CA TYR A 154 0.13 -16.61 15.17
C TYR A 154 1.36 -16.25 16.01
N ARG A 155 1.79 -15.00 16.00
CA ARG A 155 2.89 -14.50 16.83
C ARG A 155 2.56 -14.62 18.32
N GLU A 156 1.37 -14.16 18.74
CA GLU A 156 0.91 -14.29 20.11
C GLU A 156 0.70 -15.75 20.53
N ARG A 157 0.22 -16.56 19.60
CA ARG A 157 0.09 -18.00 19.84
C ARG A 157 1.45 -18.65 20.05
N LEU A 158 2.44 -18.34 19.24
CA LEU A 158 3.83 -18.79 19.43
C LEU A 158 4.40 -18.34 20.80
N ARG A 159 4.20 -17.07 21.17
CA ARG A 159 4.67 -16.55 22.47
C ARG A 159 4.09 -17.32 23.65
N ARG A 160 2.79 -17.62 23.60
CA ARG A 160 2.11 -18.33 24.69
C ARG A 160 2.45 -19.82 24.74
N LEU A 161 2.55 -20.46 23.59
CA LEU A 161 2.71 -21.91 23.52
C LEU A 161 4.15 -22.37 23.46
N SER A 162 5.11 -21.48 23.21
CA SER A 162 6.53 -21.85 23.11
C SER A 162 7.08 -22.59 24.33
N THR A 163 6.53 -22.32 25.53
CA THR A 163 6.93 -22.97 26.77
C THR A 163 5.93 -24.03 27.25
N SER A 164 4.64 -23.88 26.92
CA SER A 164 3.55 -24.72 27.47
C SER A 164 3.14 -25.86 26.53
N ASP A 165 3.30 -25.68 25.21
CA ASP A 165 2.95 -26.69 24.20
C ASP A 165 4.00 -26.73 23.08
N PRO A 166 5.10 -27.48 23.27
CA PRO A 166 6.15 -27.62 22.25
C PRO A 166 5.64 -28.27 20.96
N SER A 167 4.62 -29.11 21.02
CA SER A 167 4.08 -29.81 19.84
C SER A 167 3.35 -28.86 18.88
N GLU A 168 2.53 -27.97 19.44
CA GLU A 168 1.83 -26.95 18.65
C GLU A 168 2.82 -25.87 18.14
N THR A 169 3.79 -25.51 18.95
CA THR A 169 4.88 -24.62 18.55
C THR A 169 5.64 -25.16 17.33
N GLU A 170 6.02 -26.43 17.36
CA GLU A 170 6.70 -27.09 16.22
C GLU A 170 5.77 -27.21 15.00
N ARG A 171 4.46 -27.42 15.22
CA ARG A 171 3.47 -27.44 14.15
C ARG A 171 3.36 -26.09 13.46
N ILE A 172 3.29 -24.98 14.20
CA ILE A 172 3.27 -23.62 13.65
C ILE A 172 4.58 -23.31 12.94
N ARG A 173 5.71 -23.75 13.52
CA ARG A 173 7.03 -23.61 12.91
C ARG A 173 7.07 -24.27 11.52
N ARG A 174 6.55 -25.49 11.39
CA ARG A 174 6.44 -26.19 10.09
C ARG A 174 5.45 -25.54 9.15
N LEU A 175 4.28 -25.09 9.66
CA LEU A 175 3.24 -24.44 8.88
C LEU A 175 3.78 -23.24 8.10
N PHE A 176 4.62 -22.43 8.74
CA PHE A 176 5.24 -21.23 8.16
C PHE A 176 6.70 -21.44 7.76
N GLN A 177 7.26 -22.66 7.89
CA GLN A 177 8.66 -22.94 7.56
C GLN A 177 9.61 -21.94 8.23
N LEU A 178 9.46 -21.76 9.57
CA LEU A 178 10.31 -20.85 10.33
C LEU A 178 11.64 -21.54 10.66
N ASP A 179 12.75 -20.98 10.20
CA ASP A 179 14.09 -21.49 10.51
C ASP A 179 14.44 -21.25 12.00
N ALA A 180 14.05 -20.10 12.52
CA ALA A 180 14.21 -19.70 13.92
C ALA A 180 12.92 -19.09 14.47
N LEU A 181 12.68 -19.22 15.78
CA LEU A 181 11.52 -18.65 16.46
C LEU A 181 11.75 -17.22 16.96
N GLU A 182 13.01 -16.86 17.26
CA GLU A 182 13.37 -15.57 17.88
C GLU A 182 12.84 -14.36 17.08
N PRO A 183 12.95 -14.29 15.74
CA PRO A 183 12.37 -13.16 15.00
C PRO A 183 10.85 -13.07 15.16
N ALA A 184 10.16 -14.22 15.18
CA ALA A 184 8.74 -14.27 15.40
C ALA A 184 8.34 -13.87 16.83
N LEU A 185 9.10 -14.24 17.85
CA LEU A 185 8.80 -13.96 19.25
C LEU A 185 9.09 -12.49 19.62
N ASN A 186 10.16 -11.90 19.07
CA ASN A 186 10.70 -10.62 19.50
C ASN A 186 10.27 -9.42 18.65
N SER A 187 9.46 -9.61 17.62
CA SER A 187 8.98 -8.53 16.77
C SER A 187 7.48 -8.28 16.93
N GLN A 188 6.99 -7.15 16.40
CA GLN A 188 5.58 -6.82 16.33
C GLN A 188 5.28 -6.28 14.94
N THR A 189 4.12 -6.64 14.40
CA THR A 189 3.66 -6.12 13.11
C THR A 189 2.98 -4.76 13.28
N SER A 190 3.39 -3.80 12.48
CA SER A 190 2.74 -2.49 12.39
C SER A 190 2.17 -2.26 11.00
N ILE A 191 1.09 -1.49 10.92
CA ILE A 191 0.58 -0.95 9.67
C ILE A 191 1.06 0.49 9.57
N VAL A 192 1.74 0.84 8.47
CA VAL A 192 2.14 2.22 8.18
C VAL A 192 1.31 2.74 7.01
N PRO A 193 0.37 3.68 7.26
CA PRO A 193 -0.38 4.33 6.20
C PRO A 193 0.55 5.27 5.42
N VAL A 194 0.46 5.23 4.09
CA VAL A 194 1.25 6.08 3.20
C VAL A 194 0.34 6.77 2.21
N ASN A 195 0.49 8.07 2.05
CA ASN A 195 -0.21 8.83 1.03
C ASN A 195 0.74 9.24 -0.08
N ILE A 196 0.33 9.06 -1.32
CA ILE A 196 1.00 9.59 -2.50
C ILE A 196 0.08 10.65 -3.12
N THR A 197 0.63 11.82 -3.36
CA THR A 197 -0.06 12.92 -4.05
C THR A 197 0.76 13.37 -5.24
N TYR A 198 0.13 13.50 -6.40
CA TYR A 198 0.73 13.98 -7.64
C TYR A 198 0.30 15.41 -7.93
N TYR A 199 1.23 16.23 -8.47
CA TYR A 199 0.94 17.58 -8.92
C TYR A 199 1.80 17.99 -10.12
N PRO A 200 1.20 18.50 -11.22
CA PRO A 200 -0.24 18.48 -11.51
C PRO A 200 -0.75 17.06 -11.78
N VAL A 201 -2.05 16.83 -11.61
CA VAL A 201 -2.67 15.51 -11.80
C VAL A 201 -2.67 15.07 -13.26
N ARG A 202 -2.44 15.99 -14.22
CA ARG A 202 -2.37 15.71 -15.65
C ARG A 202 -1.06 16.22 -16.23
N ALA A 203 -0.23 15.29 -16.69
CA ALA A 203 0.90 15.62 -17.53
C ALA A 203 0.43 16.02 -18.94
N ARG A 204 1.21 16.91 -19.59
CA ARG A 204 0.98 17.23 -21.01
C ARG A 204 1.29 15.97 -21.86
N GLU A 205 0.31 15.53 -22.63
CA GLU A 205 0.50 14.52 -23.65
C GLU A 205 1.56 15.00 -24.65
N ASN A 206 2.47 14.15 -25.11
CA ASN A 206 3.18 14.25 -26.39
C ASN A 206 4.68 14.05 -26.49
N ILE A 207 5.38 13.18 -25.76
CA ILE A 207 6.78 12.87 -26.23
C ILE A 207 7.17 11.38 -26.12
N LEU A 208 6.46 10.57 -25.38
CA LEU A 208 6.95 9.23 -25.02
C LEU A 208 6.23 8.06 -25.69
N SER A 209 5.14 8.30 -26.39
CA SER A 209 4.41 7.26 -27.11
C SER A 209 5.30 6.48 -28.10
N ASP A 210 6.24 7.14 -28.72
CA ASP A 210 7.08 6.52 -29.75
C ASP A 210 8.28 5.72 -29.20
N ILE A 211 8.78 6.10 -28.02
CA ILE A 211 9.91 5.41 -27.39
C ILE A 211 9.45 4.12 -26.70
N ALA A 212 8.31 4.15 -26.04
CA ALA A 212 7.82 2.98 -25.33
C ALA A 212 7.24 1.92 -26.28
N ARG A 213 6.63 2.31 -27.40
CA ARG A 213 6.22 1.36 -28.48
C ARG A 213 7.38 0.57 -29.04
N ARG A 214 8.60 1.11 -29.02
CA ARG A 214 9.81 0.44 -29.55
C ARG A 214 10.48 -0.48 -28.52
N LEU A 215 10.14 -0.37 -27.24
CA LEU A 215 10.81 -1.11 -26.15
C LEU A 215 10.05 -2.33 -25.65
N VAL A 216 8.78 -2.52 -26.05
CA VAL A 216 7.94 -3.58 -25.46
C VAL A 216 7.15 -4.30 -26.56
N ASP A 217 7.79 -5.27 -27.17
CA ASP A 217 7.12 -6.28 -28.00
C ASP A 217 6.37 -7.26 -27.06
N ASN A 218 5.04 -7.33 -27.15
CA ASN A 218 4.14 -8.32 -26.51
C ASN A 218 3.39 -7.94 -25.20
N LEU A 219 3.29 -6.67 -24.82
CA LEU A 219 2.33 -6.28 -23.78
C LEU A 219 0.94 -5.98 -24.40
N PRO A 220 -0.17 -6.22 -23.66
CA PRO A 220 -1.48 -5.76 -24.09
C PRO A 220 -1.48 -4.25 -24.35
N GLU A 221 -2.05 -3.80 -25.48
CA GLU A 221 -2.05 -2.38 -25.88
C GLU A 221 -2.52 -1.44 -24.75
N ARG A 222 -3.55 -1.84 -24.01
CA ARG A 222 -4.08 -1.09 -22.88
C ARG A 222 -3.04 -0.91 -21.76
N LEU A 223 -2.21 -1.93 -21.48
CA LEU A 223 -1.17 -1.86 -20.46
C LEU A 223 -0.03 -0.96 -20.91
N ILE A 224 0.30 -1.01 -22.20
CA ILE A 224 1.28 -0.12 -22.82
C ILE A 224 0.80 1.32 -22.73
N GLU A 225 -0.44 1.63 -23.11
CA GLU A 225 -1.02 2.97 -23.03
C GLU A 225 -1.03 3.52 -21.59
N GLU A 226 -1.40 2.69 -20.59
CA GLU A 226 -1.42 3.10 -19.20
C GLU A 226 0.01 3.34 -18.67
N LEU A 227 0.97 2.44 -18.90
CA LEU A 227 2.38 2.63 -18.52
C LEU A 227 3.02 3.81 -19.24
N MET A 228 2.63 4.07 -20.47
CA MET A 228 3.12 5.19 -21.27
C MET A 228 2.58 6.52 -20.78
N THR A 229 1.29 6.57 -20.47
CA THR A 229 0.66 7.75 -19.87
C THR A 229 1.32 8.08 -18.54
N GLU A 230 1.55 7.08 -17.71
CA GLU A 230 2.15 7.23 -16.37
C GLU A 230 3.65 7.55 -16.43
N GLY A 231 4.40 6.90 -17.33
CA GLY A 231 5.80 7.22 -17.60
C GLY A 231 5.97 8.66 -18.15
N SER A 232 5.02 9.12 -18.98
CA SER A 232 5.01 10.49 -19.47
C SER A 232 4.79 11.52 -18.34
N MET A 233 4.05 11.18 -17.30
CA MET A 233 3.87 12.03 -16.12
C MET A 233 5.21 12.31 -15.42
N LEU A 234 6.05 11.29 -15.23
CA LEU A 234 7.37 11.47 -14.62
C LEU A 234 8.29 12.36 -15.46
N LEU A 235 8.28 12.17 -16.78
CA LEU A 235 9.13 12.94 -17.69
C LEU A 235 8.60 14.36 -17.94
N ALA A 236 7.29 14.58 -17.78
CA ALA A 236 6.69 15.91 -17.91
C ALA A 236 6.91 16.82 -16.68
N GLY A 237 7.55 16.32 -15.61
CA GLY A 237 7.86 17.11 -14.43
C GLY A 237 6.74 17.18 -13.39
N VAL A 238 6.03 16.08 -13.19
CA VAL A 238 5.05 15.93 -12.09
C VAL A 238 5.78 15.83 -10.77
N ASP A 239 5.44 16.69 -9.81
CA ASP A 239 5.91 16.58 -8.44
C ASP A 239 5.13 15.45 -7.72
N ILE A 240 5.85 14.65 -6.94
CA ILE A 240 5.31 13.52 -6.18
C ILE A 240 5.62 13.73 -4.71
N ASP A 241 4.57 13.94 -3.91
CA ASP A 241 4.66 13.97 -2.45
C ASP A 241 4.29 12.62 -1.86
N ILE A 242 5.18 12.03 -1.08
CA ILE A 242 4.98 10.75 -0.38
C ILE A 242 5.07 11.01 1.12
N ARG A 243 3.98 10.73 1.84
CA ARG A 243 3.89 10.96 3.28
C ARG A 243 3.69 9.66 4.03
N PHE A 244 4.62 9.34 4.94
CA PHE A 244 4.52 8.21 5.86
C PHE A 244 3.82 8.67 7.14
N GLY A 245 2.66 8.08 7.43
CA GLY A 245 1.89 8.37 8.62
C GLY A 245 2.40 7.65 9.86
N LYS A 246 1.82 7.98 11.00
CA LYS A 246 2.14 7.32 12.27
C LYS A 246 1.80 5.83 12.19
N PRO A 247 2.68 4.94 12.69
CA PRO A 247 2.46 3.51 12.65
C PRO A 247 1.25 3.14 13.53
N ILE A 248 0.49 2.17 13.06
CA ILE A 248 -0.65 1.59 13.77
C ILE A 248 -0.22 0.21 14.26
N PRO A 249 0.07 0.04 15.56
CA PRO A 249 0.42 -1.26 16.10
C PRO A 249 -0.81 -2.18 16.09
N VAL A 250 -0.62 -3.41 15.60
CA VAL A 250 -1.70 -4.38 15.40
C VAL A 250 -2.02 -5.17 16.65
N HIS A 251 -1.01 -5.40 17.51
CA HIS A 251 -1.13 -6.21 18.72
C HIS A 251 -2.32 -5.82 19.61
N GLY A 252 -2.56 -4.52 19.82
CA GLY A 252 -3.67 -4.02 20.64
C GLY A 252 -5.07 -4.43 20.13
N CYS A 253 -5.19 -4.83 18.86
CA CYS A 253 -6.46 -5.25 18.28
C CYS A 253 -6.86 -6.71 18.62
N LEU A 254 -5.95 -7.48 19.23
CA LEU A 254 -6.18 -8.90 19.60
C LEU A 254 -6.70 -9.09 21.02
N GLN A 255 -7.00 -8.04 21.77
CA GLN A 255 -7.34 -8.10 23.19
C GLN A 255 -8.78 -8.57 23.50
N ARG A 256 -9.60 -8.86 22.49
CA ARG A 256 -10.95 -9.39 22.69
C ARG A 256 -10.90 -10.81 23.27
N LEU A 257 -11.71 -11.09 24.27
CA LEU A 257 -11.73 -12.38 24.97
C LEU A 257 -11.85 -13.59 24.03
N SER A 258 -12.67 -13.51 22.97
CA SER A 258 -12.80 -14.60 22.01
C SER A 258 -11.51 -14.84 21.24
N ILE A 259 -10.77 -13.78 20.88
CA ILE A 259 -9.48 -13.88 20.17
C ILE A 259 -8.42 -14.44 21.14
N VAL A 260 -8.38 -13.91 22.35
CA VAL A 260 -7.43 -14.38 23.39
C VAL A 260 -7.65 -15.84 23.73
N ARG A 261 -8.90 -16.33 23.75
CA ARG A 261 -9.22 -17.75 23.94
C ARG A 261 -8.71 -18.61 22.78
N ASP A 262 -8.92 -18.21 21.53
CA ASP A 262 -8.42 -18.95 20.38
C ASP A 262 -6.87 -18.96 20.35
N ILE A 263 -6.22 -17.84 20.71
CA ILE A 263 -4.76 -17.78 20.83
C ILE A 263 -4.25 -18.78 21.86
N ALA A 264 -4.94 -18.93 23.00
CA ALA A 264 -4.57 -19.82 24.10
C ALA A 264 -5.10 -21.24 23.96
N ALA A 265 -5.93 -21.54 22.95
CA ALA A 265 -6.56 -22.84 22.78
C ALA A 265 -5.50 -23.94 22.58
N PRO A 266 -5.58 -25.07 23.28
CA PRO A 266 -4.62 -26.19 23.12
C PRO A 266 -4.82 -26.93 21.80
N SER A 267 -5.98 -26.77 21.15
CA SER A 267 -6.26 -27.43 19.87
C SER A 267 -5.41 -26.85 18.75
N PRO A 268 -4.91 -27.68 17.82
CA PRO A 268 -4.19 -27.20 16.64
C PRO A 268 -5.08 -26.27 15.79
N ILE A 269 -4.53 -25.18 15.31
CA ILE A 269 -5.20 -24.22 14.42
C ILE A 269 -4.40 -24.12 13.12
N GLY A 270 -4.95 -24.66 12.04
CA GLY A 270 -4.40 -24.56 10.69
C GLY A 270 -4.63 -23.18 10.10
N PHE A 271 -3.92 -22.88 8.98
CA PHE A 271 -4.01 -21.55 8.36
C PHE A 271 -5.41 -21.20 7.90
N ASP A 272 -6.15 -22.15 7.34
CA ASP A 272 -7.50 -21.95 6.80
C ASP A 272 -8.62 -22.49 7.71
N ASP A 273 -8.26 -22.98 8.89
CA ASP A 273 -9.22 -23.53 9.83
C ASP A 273 -10.20 -22.45 10.33
N PRO A 274 -11.47 -22.79 10.51
CA PRO A 274 -12.43 -21.92 11.13
C PRO A 274 -12.10 -21.75 12.62
N ILE A 275 -11.93 -20.51 13.06
CA ILE A 275 -11.73 -20.15 14.47
C ILE A 275 -12.98 -19.49 15.03
N GLN A 276 -13.23 -19.65 16.35
CA GLN A 276 -14.42 -19.07 17.01
C GLN A 276 -14.40 -17.55 16.95
N SER A 277 -13.21 -16.93 17.03
CA SER A 277 -13.03 -15.48 16.97
C SER A 277 -13.08 -14.89 15.56
N ARG A 278 -13.38 -15.66 14.51
CA ARG A 278 -13.39 -15.20 13.11
C ARG A 278 -14.18 -13.89 12.93
N GLN A 279 -15.38 -13.81 13.54
CA GLN A 279 -16.19 -12.58 13.44
C GLN A 279 -15.57 -11.39 14.19
N ALA A 280 -14.93 -11.66 15.34
CA ALA A 280 -14.24 -10.63 16.11
C ALA A 280 -13.04 -10.08 15.33
N ILE A 281 -12.22 -10.95 14.72
CA ILE A 281 -11.10 -10.56 13.86
C ILE A 281 -11.59 -9.76 12.66
N ARG A 282 -12.69 -10.16 12.01
CA ARG A 282 -13.29 -9.39 10.91
C ARG A 282 -13.71 -7.99 11.31
N ARG A 283 -14.31 -7.82 12.50
CA ARG A 283 -14.70 -6.51 13.04
C ARG A 283 -13.47 -5.63 13.30
N GLU A 284 -12.42 -6.20 13.89
CA GLU A 284 -11.17 -5.47 14.12
C GLU A 284 -10.47 -5.12 12.79
N ALA A 285 -10.51 -6.01 11.78
CA ALA A 285 -9.99 -5.71 10.46
C ALA A 285 -10.71 -4.53 9.78
N VAL A 286 -12.04 -4.42 9.92
CA VAL A 286 -12.80 -3.27 9.41
C VAL A 286 -12.38 -1.99 10.13
N LYS A 287 -12.25 -1.99 11.46
CA LYS A 287 -11.80 -0.80 12.22
C LYS A 287 -10.38 -0.37 11.85
N LEU A 288 -9.48 -1.34 11.70
CA LEU A 288 -8.12 -1.05 11.23
C LEU A 288 -8.13 -0.46 9.82
N MET A 289 -8.96 -1.00 8.93
CA MET A 289 -9.13 -0.49 7.57
C MET A 289 -9.64 0.97 7.60
N GLU A 290 -10.68 1.28 8.37
CA GLU A 290 -11.18 2.64 8.51
C GLU A 290 -10.10 3.58 9.08
N ARG A 291 -9.32 3.12 10.06
CA ARG A 291 -8.25 3.89 10.68
C ARG A 291 -7.11 4.21 9.70
N TYR A 292 -6.60 3.22 8.95
CA TYR A 292 -5.55 3.52 7.99
C TYR A 292 -6.05 4.30 6.77
N MET A 293 -7.29 4.07 6.31
CA MET A 293 -7.87 4.88 5.22
C MET A 293 -8.00 6.36 5.64
N THR A 294 -8.48 6.61 6.86
CA THR A 294 -8.55 7.96 7.42
C THR A 294 -7.16 8.61 7.47
N ALA A 295 -6.14 7.88 7.90
CA ALA A 295 -4.77 8.39 7.94
C ALA A 295 -4.22 8.66 6.54
N ILE A 296 -4.39 7.74 5.58
CA ILE A 296 -3.94 7.92 4.19
C ILE A 296 -4.50 9.20 3.60
N TYR A 297 -5.81 9.34 3.61
CA TYR A 297 -6.44 10.49 2.94
C TYR A 297 -6.38 11.78 3.75
N GLY A 298 -6.22 11.69 5.07
CA GLY A 298 -5.94 12.84 5.94
C GLY A 298 -4.55 13.46 5.72
N MET A 299 -3.62 12.72 5.12
CA MET A 299 -2.27 13.19 4.79
C MET A 299 -2.12 13.74 3.36
N THR A 300 -3.21 13.84 2.59
CA THR A 300 -3.14 14.34 1.22
C THR A 300 -2.52 15.73 1.17
N THR A 301 -1.46 15.89 0.38
CA THR A 301 -0.86 17.20 0.16
C THR A 301 -1.81 18.09 -0.63
N VAL A 302 -2.24 19.19 0.00
CA VAL A 302 -3.12 20.17 -0.65
C VAL A 302 -2.30 20.98 -1.66
N ASN A 303 -2.75 20.98 -2.90
CA ASN A 303 -2.16 21.76 -3.99
C ASN A 303 -3.19 22.73 -4.61
N HIS A 304 -2.77 23.53 -5.59
CA HIS A 304 -3.64 24.51 -6.23
C HIS A 304 -4.87 23.89 -6.88
N ASP A 305 -4.74 22.71 -7.50
CA ASP A 305 -5.89 22.03 -8.13
C ASP A 305 -6.96 21.66 -7.09
N HIS A 306 -6.54 21.23 -5.91
CA HIS A 306 -7.46 20.95 -4.79
C HIS A 306 -8.20 22.22 -4.34
N LEU A 307 -7.49 23.35 -4.25
CA LEU A 307 -8.09 24.63 -3.86
C LEU A 307 -9.11 25.11 -4.89
N PHE A 308 -8.71 25.13 -6.17
CA PHE A 308 -9.62 25.50 -7.26
C PHE A 308 -10.85 24.60 -7.30
N ALA A 309 -10.68 23.30 -7.27
CA ALA A 309 -11.78 22.33 -7.27
C ALA A 309 -12.71 22.50 -6.06
N SER A 310 -12.14 22.73 -4.86
CA SER A 310 -12.91 22.93 -3.63
C SER A 310 -13.76 24.20 -3.69
N ILE A 311 -13.19 25.29 -4.19
CA ILE A 311 -13.89 26.57 -4.30
C ILE A 311 -14.98 26.49 -5.37
N LEU A 312 -14.65 26.00 -6.58
CA LEU A 312 -15.62 25.83 -7.65
C LEU A 312 -16.83 25.00 -7.23
N ARG A 313 -16.60 23.95 -6.46
CA ARG A 313 -17.66 23.06 -5.96
C ARG A 313 -18.62 23.75 -4.97
N ARG A 314 -18.17 24.81 -4.29
CA ARG A 314 -18.97 25.57 -3.31
C ARG A 314 -19.68 26.77 -3.89
N ILE A 315 -19.42 27.13 -5.16
CA ILE A 315 -20.08 28.27 -5.82
C ILE A 315 -21.46 27.81 -6.26
N PRO A 316 -22.53 28.50 -5.82
CA PRO A 316 -23.91 28.09 -6.10
C PRO A 316 -24.35 28.34 -7.55
N GLY A 317 -23.53 29.01 -8.37
CA GLY A 317 -23.85 29.38 -9.75
C GLY A 317 -23.04 28.61 -10.79
N ILE A 318 -23.54 28.60 -12.04
CA ILE A 318 -22.88 27.98 -13.19
C ILE A 318 -21.73 28.85 -13.73
N ARG A 319 -21.65 30.12 -13.36
CA ARG A 319 -20.66 31.08 -13.85
C ARG A 319 -20.05 31.87 -12.69
N ILE A 320 -18.74 32.05 -12.74
CA ILE A 320 -17.96 32.91 -11.85
C ILE A 320 -17.00 33.73 -12.68
N ARG A 321 -16.77 34.99 -12.30
CA ARG A 321 -15.70 35.79 -12.89
C ARG A 321 -14.34 35.21 -12.50
N VAL A 322 -13.39 35.19 -13.45
CA VAL A 322 -12.04 34.66 -13.22
C VAL A 322 -11.35 35.38 -12.06
N ASP A 323 -11.47 36.72 -11.99
CA ASP A 323 -10.87 37.54 -10.93
C ASP A 323 -11.39 37.15 -9.54
N ASP A 324 -12.71 36.92 -9.41
CA ASP A 324 -13.33 36.50 -8.15
C ASP A 324 -12.86 35.09 -7.74
N LEU A 325 -12.73 34.18 -8.70
CA LEU A 325 -12.20 32.85 -8.45
C LEU A 325 -10.75 32.92 -7.97
N CYS A 326 -9.88 33.64 -8.68
CA CYS A 326 -8.48 33.82 -8.31
C CYS A 326 -8.32 34.46 -6.93
N ARG A 327 -9.13 35.48 -6.62
CA ARG A 327 -9.12 36.13 -5.30
C ARG A 327 -9.51 35.17 -4.18
N ARG A 328 -10.54 34.34 -4.38
CA ARG A 328 -10.96 33.30 -3.40
C ARG A 328 -9.89 32.24 -3.19
N VAL A 329 -9.25 31.79 -4.27
CA VAL A 329 -8.15 30.81 -4.20
C VAL A 329 -6.95 31.42 -3.45
N PHE A 330 -6.59 32.68 -3.74
CA PHE A 330 -5.53 33.38 -3.05
C PHE A 330 -5.78 33.49 -1.54
N LEU A 331 -6.98 33.91 -1.14
CA LEU A 331 -7.36 34.00 0.28
C LEU A 331 -7.31 32.65 0.97
N ALA A 332 -7.86 31.61 0.35
CA ALA A 332 -7.81 30.26 0.89
C ALA A 332 -6.38 29.72 1.02
N ALA A 333 -5.51 30.03 0.06
CA ALA A 333 -4.09 29.65 0.13
C ALA A 333 -3.34 30.41 1.25
N ALA A 334 -3.66 31.69 1.48
CA ALA A 334 -3.09 32.49 2.55
C ALA A 334 -3.51 31.93 3.93
N GLU A 335 -4.79 31.58 4.10
CA GLU A 335 -5.32 30.99 5.33
C GLU A 335 -4.66 29.66 5.64
N LEU A 336 -4.53 28.75 4.66
CA LEU A 336 -3.87 27.45 4.86
C LEU A 336 -2.38 27.56 5.19
N ARG A 337 -1.70 28.64 4.79
CA ARG A 337 -0.29 28.88 5.15
C ARG A 337 -0.14 29.40 6.59
N SER A 338 -1.19 29.97 7.16
CA SER A 338 -1.17 30.52 8.52
C SER A 338 -1.57 29.48 9.58
N MET A 339 -2.10 28.34 9.18
CA MET A 339 -2.42 27.18 10.04
C MET A 339 -1.22 26.25 10.22
#